data_80bc600969a855b4685e3dbda5569e5a
#
_entry.id   80bc600969a855b4685e3dbda5569e5a
#
_cell.length_a   1.000
_cell.length_b   1.000
_cell.length_c   1.000
_cell.angle_alpha   90.00
_cell.angle_beta   90.00
_cell.angle_gamma   90.00
#
_symmetry.space_group_name_H-M   'P 1'
#
loop_
_entity.id
_entity.type
_entity.pdbx_description
1 polymer ?
#
loop_
_entity_poly.entity_id
_entity_poly.type
_entity_poly.pdbx_seq_one_letter_code
_entity_poly.pdbx_strand_id
1 'polypeptide(L)'
;MAAKTFGTETTVETFDRDVFEASEHKIVILDFYADWCQPCRMLAPVLKDVVEARQEQFALVKANTEQLQDQASAFSVQSIPVLFAISNKSVIDRVEGLLTQAQLNQWLDSLVIQQRFVQAYALEDTDPQAALKVYQEIAGLGNVADELKIAIMRAAYKAGDLETTTRIMTELERRGFLEPEAEKIKAQLKLVHSNSADIDSLKKTVEQSPSDFGTRLELAKALVATRDYEGALQQALHIVQLDRQQTRKAAQELMVDIFRILPEGDELIGNYRRKLAMAMY
;
A
#
# COMPACT_ATOMS: atom_id res chain seq x y z
N MET A 1 -33.67 -35.89 6.00
CA MET A 1 -32.40 -35.16 5.93
C MET A 1 -32.73 -33.71 6.26
N ALA A 2 -32.31 -33.21 7.43
CA ALA A 2 -32.49 -31.81 7.76
C ALA A 2 -31.67 -30.98 6.76
N ALA A 3 -32.31 -30.02 6.11
CA ALA A 3 -31.64 -29.07 5.24
C ALA A 3 -30.52 -28.38 6.08
N LYS A 4 -29.29 -28.53 5.69
CA LYS A 4 -28.17 -27.79 6.30
C LYS A 4 -28.48 -26.30 6.13
N THR A 5 -28.92 -25.67 7.23
CA THR A 5 -29.18 -24.22 7.23
C THR A 5 -27.84 -23.55 7.04
N PHE A 6 -27.65 -22.81 5.94
CA PHE A 6 -26.46 -22.01 5.75
C PHE A 6 -26.46 -20.90 6.81
N GLY A 7 -25.29 -20.65 7.40
CA GLY A 7 -25.12 -19.77 8.56
C GLY A 7 -25.09 -20.55 9.87
N THR A 8 -24.04 -20.34 10.65
CA THR A 8 -23.85 -20.98 11.95
C THR A 8 -24.39 -20.05 13.03
N GLU A 9 -25.30 -20.55 13.87
CA GLU A 9 -25.63 -19.87 15.14
C GLU A 9 -24.54 -20.20 16.15
N THR A 10 -23.87 -19.17 16.63
CA THR A 10 -22.78 -19.32 17.61
C THR A 10 -23.29 -19.17 19.03
N THR A 11 -22.59 -19.81 19.97
CA THR A 11 -22.84 -19.72 21.43
C THR A 11 -21.61 -19.12 22.11
N VAL A 12 -21.71 -18.84 23.41
CA VAL A 12 -20.58 -18.34 24.20
C VAL A 12 -19.38 -19.27 24.10
N GLU A 13 -19.59 -20.60 24.10
CA GLU A 13 -18.54 -21.61 24.05
C GLU A 13 -17.92 -21.77 22.65
N THR A 14 -18.64 -21.43 21.60
CA THR A 14 -18.18 -21.65 20.22
C THR A 14 -17.78 -20.37 19.50
N PHE A 15 -17.99 -19.21 20.14
CA PHE A 15 -17.79 -17.90 19.52
C PHE A 15 -16.39 -17.73 18.94
N ASP A 16 -15.35 -18.02 19.73
CA ASP A 16 -13.96 -17.86 19.29
C ASP A 16 -13.65 -18.73 18.08
N ARG A 17 -14.10 -20.00 18.08
CA ARG A 17 -13.92 -20.92 16.97
C ARG A 17 -14.68 -20.45 15.72
N ASP A 18 -15.98 -20.13 15.89
CA ASP A 18 -16.87 -19.85 14.78
C ASP A 18 -16.59 -18.48 14.15
N VAL A 19 -16.05 -17.53 14.90
CA VAL A 19 -15.79 -16.15 14.45
C VAL A 19 -14.30 -15.95 14.18
N PHE A 20 -13.43 -16.12 15.17
CA PHE A 20 -12.02 -15.73 15.03
C PHE A 20 -11.18 -16.80 14.33
N GLU A 21 -11.27 -18.07 14.73
CA GLU A 21 -10.51 -19.14 14.06
C GLU A 21 -10.98 -19.34 12.62
N ALA A 22 -12.29 -19.33 12.38
CA ALA A 22 -12.86 -19.41 11.02
C ALA A 22 -12.39 -18.27 10.11
N SER A 23 -12.13 -17.08 10.69
CA SER A 23 -11.70 -15.89 9.95
C SER A 23 -10.26 -15.98 9.40
N GLU A 24 -9.48 -16.95 9.81
CA GLU A 24 -8.15 -17.24 9.24
C GLU A 24 -8.27 -17.86 7.82
N HIS A 25 -9.40 -18.43 7.49
CA HIS A 25 -9.62 -19.14 6.22
C HIS A 25 -10.58 -18.43 5.27
N LYS A 26 -11.56 -17.72 5.80
CA LYS A 26 -12.61 -16.98 5.04
C LYS A 26 -12.94 -15.67 5.76
N ILE A 27 -13.47 -14.72 5.03
CA ILE A 27 -14.06 -13.54 5.69
C ILE A 27 -15.34 -13.98 6.41
N VAL A 28 -15.39 -13.82 7.73
CA VAL A 28 -16.57 -14.12 8.54
C VAL A 28 -17.47 -12.88 8.57
N ILE A 29 -18.71 -13.05 8.14
CA ILE A 29 -19.77 -12.06 8.33
C ILE A 29 -20.51 -12.44 9.60
N LEU A 30 -20.29 -11.67 10.66
CA LEU A 30 -20.91 -11.83 11.97
C LEU A 30 -22.15 -10.93 12.05
N ASP A 31 -23.34 -11.54 12.13
CA ASP A 31 -24.65 -10.89 12.21
C ASP A 31 -25.13 -10.85 13.66
N PHE A 32 -25.08 -9.69 14.31
CA PHE A 32 -25.71 -9.47 15.60
C PHE A 32 -27.19 -9.16 15.44
N TYR A 33 -28.04 -10.02 16.00
CA TYR A 33 -29.48 -9.95 15.89
C TYR A 33 -30.19 -10.25 17.23
N ALA A 34 -31.53 -10.08 17.26
CA ALA A 34 -32.39 -10.59 18.30
C ALA A 34 -33.72 -11.06 17.70
N ASP A 35 -34.44 -11.99 18.38
CA ASP A 35 -35.65 -12.57 17.88
C ASP A 35 -36.82 -11.56 17.72
N TRP A 36 -36.91 -10.58 18.59
CA TRP A 36 -37.87 -9.49 18.54
C TRP A 36 -37.57 -8.42 17.49
N CYS A 37 -36.34 -8.40 16.91
CA CYS A 37 -35.91 -7.39 15.95
C CYS A 37 -36.55 -7.63 14.58
N GLN A 38 -37.56 -6.82 14.21
CA GLN A 38 -38.20 -6.94 12.90
C GLN A 38 -37.27 -6.64 11.71
N PRO A 39 -36.37 -5.59 11.74
CA PRO A 39 -35.43 -5.36 10.66
C PRO A 39 -34.45 -6.54 10.49
N CYS A 40 -34.02 -7.19 11.59
CA CYS A 40 -33.15 -8.36 11.53
C CYS A 40 -33.78 -9.52 10.78
N ARG A 41 -35.10 -9.79 11.05
CA ARG A 41 -35.84 -10.81 10.33
C ARG A 41 -36.02 -10.53 8.83
N MET A 42 -36.06 -9.25 8.46
CA MET A 42 -36.12 -8.85 7.04
C MET A 42 -34.73 -8.99 6.35
N LEU A 43 -33.65 -8.69 7.06
CA LEU A 43 -32.29 -8.79 6.55
C LEU A 43 -31.85 -10.24 6.38
N ALA A 44 -32.16 -11.11 7.34
CA ALA A 44 -31.64 -12.47 7.44
C ALA A 44 -31.74 -13.31 6.15
N PRO A 45 -32.89 -13.39 5.43
CA PRO A 45 -32.99 -14.17 4.19
C PRO A 45 -32.09 -13.59 3.08
N VAL A 46 -32.06 -12.26 2.93
CA VAL A 46 -31.26 -11.60 1.90
C VAL A 46 -29.75 -11.78 2.20
N LEU A 47 -29.35 -11.62 3.45
CA LEU A 47 -27.97 -11.83 3.90
C LEU A 47 -27.54 -13.29 3.65
N LYS A 48 -28.40 -14.24 4.03
CA LYS A 48 -28.13 -15.66 3.78
C LYS A 48 -27.89 -15.94 2.30
N ASP A 49 -28.79 -15.52 1.42
CA ASP A 49 -28.72 -15.80 -0.02
C ASP A 49 -27.43 -15.19 -0.64
N VAL A 50 -27.10 -13.96 -0.26
CA VAL A 50 -25.92 -13.25 -0.79
C VAL A 50 -24.62 -13.88 -0.30
N VAL A 51 -24.53 -14.27 0.97
CA VAL A 51 -23.31 -14.89 1.52
C VAL A 51 -23.18 -16.35 1.06
N GLU A 52 -24.29 -17.10 0.98
CA GLU A 52 -24.29 -18.49 0.48
C GLU A 52 -23.82 -18.59 -0.97
N ALA A 53 -24.22 -17.63 -1.82
CA ALA A 53 -23.76 -17.55 -3.20
C ALA A 53 -22.23 -17.34 -3.32
N ARG A 54 -21.57 -16.93 -2.24
CA ARG A 54 -20.13 -16.64 -2.14
C ARG A 54 -19.43 -17.45 -1.05
N GLN A 55 -19.95 -18.62 -0.71
CA GLN A 55 -19.49 -19.45 0.41
C GLN A 55 -18.01 -19.88 0.34
N GLU A 56 -17.37 -19.79 -0.83
CA GLU A 56 -15.94 -20.04 -0.97
C GLU A 56 -15.09 -18.94 -0.31
N GLN A 57 -15.60 -17.71 -0.26
CA GLN A 57 -14.89 -16.54 0.26
C GLN A 57 -15.40 -16.12 1.63
N PHE A 58 -16.67 -16.37 1.94
CA PHE A 58 -17.36 -15.90 3.12
C PHE A 58 -17.96 -17.03 3.95
N ALA A 59 -18.01 -16.81 5.26
CA ALA A 59 -18.80 -17.60 6.20
C ALA A 59 -19.80 -16.66 6.92
N LEU A 60 -21.04 -17.14 7.15
CA LEU A 60 -22.04 -16.40 7.91
C LEU A 60 -22.14 -16.98 9.30
N VAL A 61 -21.95 -16.14 10.32
CA VAL A 61 -22.12 -16.48 11.74
C VAL A 61 -23.16 -15.53 12.34
N LYS A 62 -24.15 -16.11 13.03
CA LYS A 62 -25.25 -15.39 13.65
C LYS A 62 -25.05 -15.38 15.17
N ALA A 63 -25.17 -14.21 15.78
CA ALA A 63 -24.96 -13.98 17.21
C ALA A 63 -26.21 -13.30 17.82
N ASN A 64 -26.98 -14.05 18.61
CA ASN A 64 -28.10 -13.48 19.32
C ASN A 64 -27.62 -12.61 20.50
N THR A 65 -27.89 -11.31 20.46
CA THR A 65 -27.45 -10.35 21.46
C THR A 65 -28.01 -10.60 22.86
N GLU A 66 -29.12 -11.32 22.97
CA GLU A 66 -29.71 -11.67 24.28
C GLU A 66 -28.94 -12.82 24.95
N GLN A 67 -28.32 -13.70 24.14
CA GLN A 67 -27.52 -14.84 24.62
C GLN A 67 -26.02 -14.50 24.72
N LEU A 68 -25.55 -13.55 23.91
CA LEU A 68 -24.14 -13.18 23.74
C LEU A 68 -23.89 -11.71 24.16
N GLN A 69 -24.37 -11.33 25.37
CA GLN A 69 -24.33 -9.95 25.85
C GLN A 69 -22.90 -9.43 26.01
N ASP A 70 -21.97 -10.26 26.52
CA ASP A 70 -20.57 -9.88 26.70
C ASP A 70 -19.88 -9.66 25.36
N GLN A 71 -20.12 -10.53 24.36
CA GLN A 71 -19.60 -10.40 23.01
C GLN A 71 -20.17 -9.15 22.31
N ALA A 72 -21.48 -8.94 22.41
CA ALA A 72 -22.12 -7.74 21.86
C ALA A 72 -21.52 -6.45 22.47
N SER A 73 -21.25 -6.46 23.78
CA SER A 73 -20.60 -5.35 24.48
C SER A 73 -19.14 -5.16 24.00
N ALA A 74 -18.38 -6.24 23.84
CA ALA A 74 -17.00 -6.20 23.35
C ALA A 74 -16.92 -5.63 21.91
N PHE A 75 -17.91 -5.93 21.07
CA PHE A 75 -18.03 -5.35 19.73
C PHE A 75 -18.68 -3.96 19.71
N SER A 76 -19.02 -3.40 20.88
CA SER A 76 -19.69 -2.10 20.99
C SER A 76 -20.99 -2.02 20.20
N VAL A 77 -21.79 -3.09 20.20
CA VAL A 77 -23.09 -3.15 19.55
C VAL A 77 -24.08 -2.25 20.27
N GLN A 78 -24.52 -1.17 19.60
CA GLN A 78 -25.48 -0.21 20.15
C GLN A 78 -26.86 -0.35 19.53
N SER A 79 -26.92 -0.87 18.31
CA SER A 79 -28.16 -1.09 17.54
C SER A 79 -28.06 -2.36 16.72
N ILE A 80 -29.21 -2.96 16.41
CA ILE A 80 -29.33 -4.16 15.57
C ILE A 80 -30.35 -3.92 14.45
N PRO A 81 -30.16 -4.54 13.26
CA PRO A 81 -29.05 -5.43 12.91
C PRO A 81 -27.75 -4.67 12.70
N VAL A 82 -26.62 -5.29 13.04
CA VAL A 82 -25.29 -4.83 12.71
C VAL A 82 -24.45 -6.03 12.24
N LEU A 83 -23.77 -5.86 11.12
CA LEU A 83 -22.88 -6.85 10.53
C LEU A 83 -21.44 -6.42 10.71
N PHE A 84 -20.59 -7.34 11.16
CA PHE A 84 -19.15 -7.16 11.19
C PHE A 84 -18.49 -8.09 10.19
N ALA A 85 -17.49 -7.59 9.47
CA ALA A 85 -16.61 -8.39 8.65
C ALA A 85 -15.31 -8.65 9.42
N ILE A 86 -14.94 -9.93 9.56
CA ILE A 86 -13.77 -10.35 10.33
C ILE A 86 -12.86 -11.17 9.42
N SER A 87 -11.58 -10.82 9.36
CA SER A 87 -10.54 -11.53 8.62
C SER A 87 -9.26 -11.56 9.45
N ASN A 88 -8.59 -12.72 9.46
CA ASN A 88 -7.38 -12.94 10.25
C ASN A 88 -7.53 -12.46 11.72
N LYS A 89 -8.61 -12.86 12.36
CA LYS A 89 -8.97 -12.53 13.78
C LYS A 89 -9.17 -11.04 14.05
N SER A 90 -9.30 -10.21 13.04
CA SER A 90 -9.48 -8.77 13.19
C SER A 90 -10.75 -8.31 12.49
N VAL A 91 -11.45 -7.37 13.12
CA VAL A 91 -12.57 -6.66 12.47
C VAL A 91 -11.98 -5.77 11.37
N ILE A 92 -12.41 -6.00 10.13
CA ILE A 92 -11.94 -5.23 8.98
C ILE A 92 -12.94 -4.18 8.51
N ASP A 93 -14.25 -4.40 8.79
CA ASP A 93 -15.31 -3.42 8.48
C ASP A 93 -16.59 -3.75 9.24
N ARG A 94 -17.54 -2.80 9.28
CA ARG A 94 -18.87 -2.98 9.83
C ARG A 94 -19.92 -2.17 9.08
N VAL A 95 -21.14 -2.67 9.04
CA VAL A 95 -22.32 -1.96 8.52
C VAL A 95 -23.52 -2.16 9.43
N GLU A 96 -24.35 -1.14 9.56
CA GLU A 96 -25.49 -1.12 10.49
C GLU A 96 -26.81 -0.93 9.72
N GLY A 97 -27.89 -1.49 10.27
CA GLY A 97 -29.26 -1.32 9.78
C GLY A 97 -29.64 -2.28 8.66
N LEU A 98 -30.83 -2.04 8.13
CA LEU A 98 -31.39 -2.85 7.06
C LEU A 98 -30.74 -2.50 5.72
N LEU A 99 -30.08 -3.48 5.13
CA LEU A 99 -29.42 -3.35 3.82
C LEU A 99 -30.20 -4.07 2.73
N THR A 100 -30.24 -3.47 1.56
CA THR A 100 -30.73 -4.13 0.35
C THR A 100 -29.72 -5.14 -0.18
N GLN A 101 -30.19 -6.08 -1.01
CA GLN A 101 -29.31 -7.04 -1.68
C GLN A 101 -28.17 -6.37 -2.47
N ALA A 102 -28.45 -5.26 -3.14
CA ALA A 102 -27.45 -4.51 -3.89
C ALA A 102 -26.36 -3.92 -2.97
N GLN A 103 -26.77 -3.34 -1.83
CA GLN A 103 -25.82 -2.79 -0.84
C GLN A 103 -24.96 -3.90 -0.19
N LEU A 104 -25.56 -5.05 0.14
CA LEU A 104 -24.83 -6.20 0.65
C LEU A 104 -23.80 -6.71 -0.36
N ASN A 105 -24.20 -6.86 -1.64
CA ASN A 105 -23.27 -7.26 -2.69
C ASN A 105 -22.09 -6.28 -2.82
N GLN A 106 -22.40 -4.98 -2.87
CA GLN A 106 -21.36 -3.94 -2.95
C GLN A 106 -20.42 -3.98 -1.74
N TRP A 107 -20.95 -4.18 -0.54
CA TRP A 107 -20.16 -4.30 0.67
C TRP A 107 -19.26 -5.54 0.63
N LEU A 108 -19.79 -6.72 0.28
CA LEU A 108 -18.96 -7.93 0.15
C LEU A 108 -17.89 -7.79 -0.95
N ASP A 109 -18.19 -7.12 -2.07
CA ASP A 109 -17.18 -6.84 -3.11
C ASP A 109 -16.06 -5.97 -2.57
N SER A 110 -16.36 -4.94 -1.77
CA SER A 110 -15.35 -4.08 -1.15
C SER A 110 -14.44 -4.85 -0.17
N LEU A 111 -15.01 -5.80 0.61
CA LEU A 111 -14.22 -6.64 1.52
C LEU A 111 -13.24 -7.55 0.78
N VAL A 112 -13.66 -8.14 -0.34
CA VAL A 112 -12.76 -8.96 -1.19
C VAL A 112 -11.64 -8.11 -1.77
N ILE A 113 -11.96 -6.91 -2.27
CA ILE A 113 -10.95 -5.97 -2.79
C ILE A 113 -9.94 -5.60 -1.70
N GLN A 114 -10.42 -5.26 -0.50
CA GLN A 114 -9.57 -4.92 0.64
C GLN A 114 -8.64 -6.08 1.03
N GLN A 115 -9.18 -7.30 1.13
CA GLN A 115 -8.39 -8.49 1.45
C GLN A 115 -7.31 -8.74 0.39
N ARG A 116 -7.67 -8.68 -0.89
CA ARG A 116 -6.72 -8.84 -2.00
C ARG A 116 -5.64 -7.75 -2.02
N PHE A 117 -6.00 -6.52 -1.68
CA PHE A 117 -5.05 -5.42 -1.57
C PHE A 117 -4.01 -5.69 -0.48
N VAL A 118 -4.45 -6.13 0.70
CA VAL A 118 -3.54 -6.49 1.82
C VAL A 118 -2.63 -7.67 1.44
N GLN A 119 -3.17 -8.69 0.76
CA GLN A 119 -2.38 -9.83 0.27
C GLN A 119 -1.32 -9.39 -0.75
N ALA A 120 -1.68 -8.53 -1.70
CA ALA A 120 -0.74 -7.99 -2.68
C ALA A 120 0.35 -7.15 -2.00
N TYR A 121 -0.01 -6.33 -1.01
CA TYR A 121 0.96 -5.55 -0.24
C TYR A 121 2.01 -6.42 0.45
N ALA A 122 1.59 -7.54 1.05
CA ALA A 122 2.51 -8.49 1.69
C ALA A 122 3.48 -9.18 0.70
N LEU A 123 3.11 -9.25 -0.59
CA LEU A 123 3.94 -9.83 -1.65
C LEU A 123 4.95 -8.86 -2.24
N GLU A 124 4.79 -7.55 -2.05
CA GLU A 124 5.59 -6.54 -2.77
C GLU A 124 7.10 -6.69 -2.60
N ASP A 125 7.57 -7.15 -1.43
CA ASP A 125 9.01 -7.29 -1.17
C ASP A 125 9.55 -8.66 -1.57
N THR A 126 8.70 -9.69 -1.66
CA THR A 126 9.09 -11.08 -1.96
C THR A 126 8.82 -11.46 -3.41
N ASP A 127 7.68 -11.02 -3.96
CA ASP A 127 7.27 -11.26 -5.35
C ASP A 127 6.50 -10.05 -5.91
N PRO A 128 7.22 -8.97 -6.28
CA PRO A 128 6.61 -7.75 -6.78
C PRO A 128 5.83 -7.94 -8.08
N GLN A 129 6.17 -8.95 -8.90
CA GLN A 129 5.42 -9.30 -10.11
C GLN A 129 4.03 -9.84 -9.76
N ALA A 130 3.94 -10.76 -8.79
CA ALA A 130 2.66 -11.28 -8.31
C ALA A 130 1.81 -10.16 -7.67
N ALA A 131 2.43 -9.30 -6.86
CA ALA A 131 1.76 -8.13 -6.27
C ALA A 131 1.18 -7.21 -7.36
N LEU A 132 1.97 -6.86 -8.36
CA LEU A 132 1.56 -6.01 -9.49
C LEU A 132 0.35 -6.60 -10.22
N LYS A 133 0.38 -7.91 -10.50
CA LYS A 133 -0.73 -8.60 -11.16
C LYS A 133 -2.03 -8.48 -10.34
N VAL A 134 -1.97 -8.73 -9.03
CA VAL A 134 -3.16 -8.62 -8.16
C VAL A 134 -3.70 -7.18 -8.14
N TYR A 135 -2.85 -6.17 -8.04
CA TYR A 135 -3.29 -4.77 -8.08
C TYR A 135 -3.92 -4.38 -9.42
N GLN A 136 -3.39 -4.89 -10.54
CA GLN A 136 -3.96 -4.66 -11.88
C GLN A 136 -5.34 -5.34 -12.02
N GLU A 137 -5.51 -6.54 -11.47
CA GLU A 137 -6.80 -7.22 -11.44
C GLU A 137 -7.84 -6.43 -10.61
N ILE A 138 -7.43 -5.88 -9.44
CA ILE A 138 -8.29 -4.99 -8.64
C ILE A 138 -8.67 -3.74 -9.45
N ALA A 139 -7.72 -3.12 -10.14
CA ALA A 139 -7.96 -1.94 -10.98
C ALA A 139 -8.95 -2.21 -12.12
N GLY A 140 -8.97 -3.43 -12.64
CA GLY A 140 -9.93 -3.87 -13.67
C GLY A 140 -11.38 -3.97 -13.20
N LEU A 141 -11.64 -3.93 -11.89
CA LEU A 141 -12.99 -4.06 -11.33
C LEU A 141 -13.77 -2.73 -11.29
N GLY A 142 -13.14 -1.59 -11.53
CA GLY A 142 -13.85 -0.31 -11.52
C GLY A 142 -12.98 0.92 -11.41
N ASN A 143 -13.51 1.97 -10.76
CA ASN A 143 -12.79 3.22 -10.59
C ASN A 143 -11.56 3.04 -9.67
N VAL A 144 -10.40 3.39 -10.18
CA VAL A 144 -9.11 3.18 -9.49
C VAL A 144 -8.80 4.38 -8.61
N ALA A 145 -8.91 4.19 -7.30
CA ALA A 145 -8.48 5.19 -6.31
C ALA A 145 -6.97 5.48 -6.42
N ASP A 146 -6.54 6.65 -6.00
CA ASP A 146 -5.14 7.06 -6.11
C ASP A 146 -4.21 6.19 -5.26
N GLU A 147 -4.67 5.66 -4.13
CA GLU A 147 -3.94 4.70 -3.31
C GLU A 147 -3.60 3.42 -4.09
N LEU A 148 -4.54 2.92 -4.89
CA LEU A 148 -4.29 1.75 -5.75
C LEU A 148 -3.32 2.09 -6.89
N LYS A 149 -3.37 3.29 -7.46
CA LYS A 149 -2.39 3.73 -8.46
C LYS A 149 -0.99 3.77 -7.89
N ILE A 150 -0.83 4.31 -6.66
CA ILE A 150 0.45 4.35 -5.96
C ILE A 150 0.96 2.92 -5.68
N ALA A 151 0.09 2.01 -5.26
CA ALA A 151 0.44 0.61 -5.04
C ALA A 151 0.89 -0.09 -6.35
N ILE A 152 0.17 0.12 -7.46
CA ILE A 152 0.56 -0.37 -8.80
C ILE A 152 1.94 0.18 -9.19
N MET A 153 2.14 1.48 -9.05
CA MET A 153 3.41 2.13 -9.38
C MET A 153 4.57 1.59 -8.54
N ARG A 154 4.38 1.40 -7.23
CA ARG A 154 5.36 0.84 -6.32
C ARG A 154 5.73 -0.60 -6.68
N ALA A 155 4.72 -1.45 -6.88
CA ALA A 155 4.94 -2.85 -7.29
C ALA A 155 5.60 -2.95 -8.66
N ALA A 156 5.19 -2.12 -9.64
CA ALA A 156 5.81 -2.05 -10.96
C ALA A 156 7.28 -1.64 -10.88
N TYR A 157 7.61 -0.61 -10.08
CA TYR A 157 8.99 -0.19 -9.87
C TYR A 157 9.86 -1.30 -9.26
N LYS A 158 9.36 -1.99 -8.22
CA LYS A 158 10.05 -3.13 -7.60
C LYS A 158 10.22 -4.31 -8.57
N ALA A 159 9.24 -4.54 -9.45
CA ALA A 159 9.27 -5.56 -10.49
C ALA A 159 10.17 -5.22 -11.69
N GLY A 160 10.70 -3.98 -11.77
CA GLY A 160 11.50 -3.50 -12.90
C GLY A 160 10.67 -3.08 -14.13
N ASP A 161 9.35 -2.99 -14.01
CA ASP A 161 8.45 -2.48 -15.04
C ASP A 161 8.44 -0.95 -15.04
N LEU A 162 9.49 -0.38 -15.66
CA LEU A 162 9.68 1.07 -15.72
C LEU A 162 8.64 1.76 -16.60
N GLU A 163 8.06 1.07 -17.58
CA GLU A 163 7.02 1.61 -18.46
C GLU A 163 5.75 1.90 -17.66
N THR A 164 5.22 0.89 -16.96
CA THR A 164 4.05 1.06 -16.09
C THR A 164 4.32 2.10 -14.99
N THR A 165 5.51 2.07 -14.38
CA THR A 165 5.91 3.03 -13.34
C THR A 165 5.86 4.46 -13.86
N THR A 166 6.46 4.74 -15.03
CA THR A 166 6.50 6.07 -15.63
C THR A 166 5.11 6.55 -16.06
N ARG A 167 4.31 5.67 -16.63
CA ARG A 167 2.93 5.98 -17.02
C ARG A 167 2.08 6.40 -15.85
N ILE A 168 2.08 5.61 -14.76
CA ILE A 168 1.30 5.94 -13.55
C ILE A 168 1.84 7.21 -12.88
N MET A 169 3.17 7.39 -12.81
CA MET A 169 3.79 8.61 -12.30
C MET A 169 3.28 9.85 -13.02
N THR A 170 3.28 9.82 -14.35
CA THR A 170 2.80 10.93 -15.18
C THR A 170 1.32 11.23 -14.93
N GLU A 171 0.51 10.20 -14.70
CA GLU A 171 -0.90 10.36 -14.37
C GLU A 171 -1.10 11.03 -13.01
N LEU A 172 -0.33 10.61 -11.99
CA LEU A 172 -0.39 11.18 -10.64
C LEU A 172 0.10 12.65 -10.62
N GLU A 173 1.14 12.99 -11.37
CA GLU A 173 1.66 14.36 -11.49
C GLU A 173 0.64 15.37 -12.04
N ARG A 174 -0.27 14.94 -12.91
CA ARG A 174 -1.33 15.83 -13.47
C ARG A 174 -2.26 16.41 -12.42
N ARG A 175 -2.31 15.84 -11.22
CA ARG A 175 -3.10 16.38 -10.10
C ARG A 175 -2.47 17.63 -9.46
N GLY A 176 -1.21 17.93 -9.76
CA GLY A 176 -0.48 19.07 -9.23
C GLY A 176 0.21 18.83 -7.87
N PHE A 177 0.07 17.65 -7.30
CA PHE A 177 0.80 17.20 -6.10
C PHE A 177 1.11 15.71 -6.18
N LEU A 178 2.13 15.29 -5.44
CA LEU A 178 2.47 13.87 -5.26
C LEU A 178 2.57 13.54 -3.78
N GLU A 179 2.12 12.37 -3.40
CA GLU A 179 2.32 11.81 -2.08
C GLU A 179 3.83 11.54 -1.85
N PRO A 180 4.31 11.56 -0.58
CA PRO A 180 5.74 11.36 -0.27
C PRO A 180 6.32 10.08 -0.87
N GLU A 181 5.53 9.01 -0.95
CA GLU A 181 5.93 7.75 -1.54
C GLU A 181 6.14 7.86 -3.06
N ALA A 182 5.23 8.51 -3.76
CA ALA A 182 5.34 8.77 -5.19
C ALA A 182 6.55 9.68 -5.51
N GLU A 183 6.81 10.69 -4.69
CA GLU A 183 8.00 11.53 -4.79
C GLU A 183 9.30 10.73 -4.64
N LYS A 184 9.33 9.76 -3.72
CA LYS A 184 10.48 8.86 -3.56
C LYS A 184 10.73 8.01 -4.81
N ILE A 185 9.68 7.40 -5.38
CA ILE A 185 9.80 6.61 -6.61
C ILE A 185 10.23 7.49 -7.79
N LYS A 186 9.70 8.72 -7.88
CA LYS A 186 10.10 9.69 -8.91
C LYS A 186 11.59 10.01 -8.85
N ALA A 187 12.12 10.24 -7.63
CA ALA A 187 13.54 10.45 -7.43
C ALA A 187 14.36 9.24 -7.89
N GLN A 188 13.92 8.04 -7.53
CA GLN A 188 14.57 6.78 -7.94
C GLN A 188 14.55 6.59 -9.47
N LEU A 189 13.43 6.87 -10.15
CA LEU A 189 13.32 6.78 -11.61
C LEU A 189 14.30 7.71 -12.33
N LYS A 190 14.44 8.95 -11.88
CA LYS A 190 15.41 9.90 -12.46
C LYS A 190 16.83 9.33 -12.43
N LEU A 191 17.17 8.56 -11.40
CA LEU A 191 18.50 8.00 -11.21
C LEU A 191 18.73 6.74 -12.05
N VAL A 192 17.70 5.93 -12.29
CA VAL A 192 17.78 4.73 -13.17
C VAL A 192 18.09 5.12 -14.61
N HIS A 193 17.57 6.25 -15.11
CA HIS A 193 17.80 6.70 -16.49
C HIS A 193 19.24 7.23 -16.74
N SER A 194 20.04 7.41 -15.68
CA SER A 194 21.42 7.87 -15.79
C SER A 194 22.47 6.73 -15.88
N ASN A 195 22.04 5.49 -16.10
CA ASN A 195 22.75 4.26 -15.74
C ASN A 195 23.55 3.56 -16.84
N SER A 196 24.13 4.21 -17.82
CA SER A 196 25.02 3.53 -18.78
C SER A 196 26.49 3.98 -18.75
N ALA A 197 26.88 4.78 -17.77
CA ALA A 197 28.24 5.29 -17.71
C ALA A 197 29.17 4.34 -16.92
N ASP A 198 30.29 3.97 -17.52
CA ASP A 198 31.38 3.25 -16.85
C ASP A 198 31.97 4.10 -15.72
N ILE A 199 31.68 3.73 -14.45
CA ILE A 199 32.10 4.45 -13.25
C ILE A 199 33.64 4.61 -13.19
N ASP A 200 34.39 3.59 -13.60
CA ASP A 200 35.85 3.64 -13.55
C ASP A 200 36.43 4.61 -14.58
N SER A 201 35.81 4.70 -15.75
CA SER A 201 36.15 5.71 -16.75
C SER A 201 35.84 7.12 -16.26
N LEU A 202 34.64 7.31 -15.67
CA LEU A 202 34.27 8.61 -15.09
C LEU A 202 35.17 9.04 -13.94
N LYS A 203 35.53 8.12 -13.04
CA LYS A 203 36.51 8.40 -11.96
C LYS A 203 37.84 8.90 -12.51
N LYS A 204 38.41 8.19 -13.50
CA LYS A 204 39.68 8.59 -14.16
C LYS A 204 39.56 9.97 -14.80
N THR A 205 38.45 10.25 -15.49
CA THR A 205 38.24 11.56 -16.15
C THR A 205 38.13 12.69 -15.12
N VAL A 206 37.41 12.46 -14.00
CA VAL A 206 37.27 13.42 -12.89
C VAL A 206 38.63 13.67 -12.21
N GLU A 207 39.50 12.66 -12.09
CA GLU A 207 40.85 12.80 -11.56
C GLU A 207 41.76 13.63 -12.51
N GLN A 208 41.64 13.41 -13.81
CA GLN A 208 42.42 14.13 -14.82
C GLN A 208 41.93 15.57 -15.02
N SER A 209 40.65 15.82 -14.81
CA SER A 209 40.00 17.12 -14.99
C SER A 209 39.11 17.48 -13.80
N PRO A 210 39.72 17.89 -12.64
CA PRO A 210 38.98 18.14 -11.40
C PRO A 210 37.92 19.25 -11.49
N SER A 211 38.05 20.16 -12.43
CA SER A 211 37.10 21.26 -12.70
C SER A 211 36.03 20.95 -13.73
N ASP A 212 36.01 19.74 -14.28
CA ASP A 212 34.90 19.27 -15.13
C ASP A 212 33.72 18.82 -14.26
N PHE A 213 32.90 19.80 -13.86
CA PHE A 213 31.74 19.56 -13.03
C PHE A 213 30.64 18.80 -13.76
N GLY A 214 30.61 18.81 -15.08
CA GLY A 214 29.69 18.01 -15.91
C GLY A 214 29.96 16.51 -15.72
N THR A 215 31.21 16.08 -15.98
CA THR A 215 31.63 14.69 -15.80
C THR A 215 31.53 14.25 -14.34
N ARG A 216 31.82 15.15 -13.38
CA ARG A 216 31.68 14.87 -11.94
C ARG A 216 30.19 14.64 -11.58
N LEU A 217 29.26 15.37 -12.17
CA LEU A 217 27.82 15.16 -11.97
C LEU A 217 27.36 13.80 -12.54
N GLU A 218 27.87 13.43 -13.71
CA GLU A 218 27.59 12.10 -14.27
C GLU A 218 28.15 10.97 -13.41
N LEU A 219 29.34 11.14 -12.84
CA LEU A 219 29.89 10.20 -11.85
C LEU A 219 29.00 10.09 -10.61
N ALA A 220 28.53 11.23 -10.07
CA ALA A 220 27.62 11.22 -8.91
C ALA A 220 26.33 10.45 -9.22
N LYS A 221 25.72 10.65 -10.39
CA LYS A 221 24.54 9.92 -10.83
C LYS A 221 24.80 8.42 -10.98
N ALA A 222 25.94 8.05 -11.59
CA ALA A 222 26.34 6.65 -11.76
C ALA A 222 26.55 5.93 -10.41
N LEU A 223 27.14 6.62 -9.42
CA LEU A 223 27.30 6.10 -8.06
C LEU A 223 25.97 5.86 -7.34
N VAL A 224 24.98 6.73 -7.52
CA VAL A 224 23.62 6.49 -7.00
C VAL A 224 23.04 5.21 -7.55
N ALA A 225 23.23 4.95 -8.81
CA ALA A 225 22.72 3.77 -9.49
C ALA A 225 23.27 2.46 -8.92
N THR A 226 24.53 2.48 -8.47
CA THR A 226 25.16 1.34 -7.77
C THR A 226 24.89 1.35 -6.27
N ARG A 227 24.03 2.27 -5.78
CA ARG A 227 23.68 2.47 -4.36
C ARG A 227 24.84 2.94 -3.50
N ASP A 228 25.92 3.46 -4.10
CA ASP A 228 26.98 4.18 -3.39
C ASP A 228 26.51 5.63 -3.12
N TYR A 229 25.59 5.77 -2.18
CA TYR A 229 24.98 7.07 -1.85
C TYR A 229 25.98 8.02 -1.19
N GLU A 230 26.93 7.49 -0.41
CA GLU A 230 27.94 8.32 0.21
C GLU A 230 28.90 8.90 -0.83
N GLY A 231 29.41 8.07 -1.75
CA GLY A 231 30.25 8.52 -2.85
C GLY A 231 29.53 9.53 -3.75
N ALA A 232 28.26 9.29 -4.05
CA ALA A 232 27.44 10.22 -4.83
C ALA A 232 27.28 11.57 -4.13
N LEU A 233 26.97 11.58 -2.83
CA LEU A 233 26.82 12.79 -2.04
C LEU A 233 28.14 13.58 -1.93
N GLN A 234 29.28 12.88 -1.85
CA GLN A 234 30.59 13.51 -1.87
C GLN A 234 30.87 14.26 -3.18
N GLN A 235 30.64 13.60 -4.33
CA GLN A 235 30.80 14.22 -5.64
C GLN A 235 29.87 15.41 -5.85
N ALA A 236 28.58 15.25 -5.50
CA ALA A 236 27.58 16.31 -5.63
C ALA A 236 27.91 17.52 -4.72
N LEU A 237 28.32 17.29 -3.47
CA LEU A 237 28.71 18.36 -2.55
C LEU A 237 29.93 19.14 -3.08
N HIS A 238 30.88 18.43 -3.66
CA HIS A 238 32.07 19.09 -4.28
C HIS A 238 31.68 20.08 -5.39
N ILE A 239 30.71 19.67 -6.22
CA ILE A 239 30.13 20.57 -7.25
C ILE A 239 29.47 21.78 -6.59
N VAL A 240 28.65 21.59 -5.57
CA VAL A 240 27.92 22.68 -4.90
C VAL A 240 28.89 23.70 -4.27
N GLN A 241 30.02 23.23 -3.78
CA GLN A 241 31.08 24.11 -3.15
C GLN A 241 31.87 24.93 -4.17
N LEU A 242 32.15 24.37 -5.33
CA LEU A 242 33.13 24.96 -6.25
C LEU A 242 32.52 25.50 -7.53
N ASP A 243 31.44 24.91 -8.03
CA ASP A 243 30.76 25.41 -9.22
C ASP A 243 29.78 26.54 -8.87
N ARG A 244 29.93 27.65 -9.58
CA ARG A 244 29.02 28.80 -9.48
C ARG A 244 28.04 28.91 -10.65
N GLN A 245 28.01 27.90 -11.51
CA GLN A 245 27.25 27.90 -12.75
C GLN A 245 26.12 26.86 -12.77
N GLN A 246 25.83 26.33 -13.95
CA GLN A 246 24.66 25.54 -14.27
C GLN A 246 24.60 24.18 -13.55
N THR A 247 25.75 23.54 -13.30
CA THR A 247 25.81 22.21 -12.65
C THR A 247 25.52 22.23 -11.16
N ARG A 248 25.74 23.38 -10.48
CA ARG A 248 25.47 23.55 -9.04
C ARG A 248 24.02 23.19 -8.68
N LYS A 249 23.05 23.70 -9.45
CA LYS A 249 21.63 23.45 -9.19
C LYS A 249 21.28 21.97 -9.35
N ALA A 250 21.77 21.35 -10.42
CA ALA A 250 21.56 19.92 -10.67
C ALA A 250 22.18 19.03 -9.58
N ALA A 251 23.37 19.41 -9.05
CA ALA A 251 23.99 18.70 -7.94
C ALA A 251 23.20 18.85 -6.63
N GLN A 252 22.63 20.03 -6.36
CA GLN A 252 21.74 20.23 -5.20
C GLN A 252 20.48 19.38 -5.30
N GLU A 253 19.83 19.35 -6.47
CA GLU A 253 18.65 18.51 -6.73
C GLU A 253 18.97 17.03 -6.52
N LEU A 254 20.12 16.56 -7.03
CA LEU A 254 20.59 15.18 -6.82
C LEU A 254 20.78 14.85 -5.33
N MET A 255 21.38 15.74 -4.55
CA MET A 255 21.53 15.54 -3.11
C MET A 255 20.18 15.42 -2.40
N VAL A 256 19.21 16.28 -2.77
CA VAL A 256 17.86 16.24 -2.21
C VAL A 256 17.17 14.94 -2.57
N ASP A 257 17.30 14.47 -3.82
CA ASP A 257 16.72 13.21 -4.26
C ASP A 257 17.32 12.00 -3.50
N ILE A 258 18.65 12.01 -3.24
CA ILE A 258 19.29 10.99 -2.39
C ILE A 258 18.73 11.02 -0.96
N PHE A 259 18.52 12.21 -0.36
CA PHE A 259 17.93 12.32 0.99
C PHE A 259 16.48 11.79 1.08
N ARG A 260 15.75 11.75 -0.02
CA ARG A 260 14.40 11.14 -0.08
C ARG A 260 14.43 9.62 -0.20
N ILE A 261 15.51 9.08 -0.76
CA ILE A 261 15.68 7.63 -0.96
C ILE A 261 16.15 6.93 0.32
N LEU A 262 17.03 7.58 1.07
CA LEU A 262 17.59 7.04 2.30
C LEU A 262 16.51 6.90 3.39
N PRO A 263 16.63 5.88 4.29
CA PRO A 263 15.71 5.72 5.41
C PRO A 263 15.69 6.94 6.32
N GLU A 264 14.52 7.21 6.93
CA GLU A 264 14.43 8.26 7.96
C GLU A 264 15.37 7.96 9.12
N GLY A 265 16.19 8.94 9.51
CA GLY A 265 17.18 8.78 10.59
C GLY A 265 18.55 8.29 10.13
N ASP A 266 18.78 8.06 8.83
CA ASP A 266 20.11 7.72 8.32
C ASP A 266 21.11 8.85 8.61
N GLU A 267 22.26 8.49 9.15
CA GLU A 267 23.31 9.45 9.55
C GLU A 267 23.83 10.29 8.37
N LEU A 268 23.84 9.73 7.15
CA LEU A 268 24.24 10.46 5.94
C LEU A 268 23.34 11.66 5.70
N ILE A 269 22.02 11.54 5.93
CA ILE A 269 21.08 12.64 5.75
C ILE A 269 21.45 13.83 6.65
N GLY A 270 21.64 13.57 7.95
CA GLY A 270 21.96 14.61 8.93
C GLY A 270 23.30 15.29 8.65
N ASN A 271 24.30 14.49 8.27
CA ASN A 271 25.63 14.96 7.98
C ASN A 271 25.69 15.81 6.69
N TYR A 272 25.12 15.30 5.60
CA TYR A 272 25.20 15.99 4.31
C TYR A 272 24.23 17.15 4.18
N ARG A 273 23.08 17.17 4.88
CA ARG A 273 22.22 18.36 4.97
C ARG A 273 22.93 19.55 5.61
N ARG A 274 23.70 19.33 6.69
CA ARG A 274 24.49 20.39 7.32
C ARG A 274 25.58 20.90 6.39
N LYS A 275 26.32 19.99 5.72
CA LYS A 275 27.36 20.38 4.76
C LYS A 275 26.78 21.14 3.56
N LEU A 276 25.64 20.72 3.05
CA LEU A 276 24.93 21.41 1.97
C LEU A 276 24.50 22.81 2.39
N ALA A 277 23.89 22.96 3.57
CA ALA A 277 23.51 24.27 4.09
C ALA A 277 24.74 25.21 4.20
N MET A 278 25.86 24.74 4.71
CA MET A 278 27.08 25.53 4.79
C MET A 278 27.67 25.93 3.42
N ALA A 279 27.47 25.08 2.40
CA ALA A 279 27.94 25.36 1.04
C ALA A 279 27.04 26.35 0.27
N MET A 280 25.85 26.61 0.78
CA MET A 280 24.88 27.54 0.14
C MET A 280 25.08 28.98 0.57
N TYR A 281 25.79 29.23 1.67
CA TYR A 281 26.13 30.56 2.20
C TYR A 281 27.61 30.84 1.96
#